data_39a43051976a8c322e00e398b1e8cc3c
#
_entry.id   39a43051976a8c322e00e398b1e8cc3c
#
_cell.length_a   1.000
_cell.length_b   1.000
_cell.length_c   1.000
_cell.angle_alpha   90.00
_cell.angle_beta   90.00
_cell.angle_gamma   90.00
#
_symmetry.space_group_name_H-M   'P 1'
#
loop_
_entity.id
_entity.type
_entity.pdbx_description
1 polymer ?
#
loop_
_entity_poly.entity_id
_entity_poly.type
_entity_poly.pdbx_seq_one_letter_code
_entity_poly.pdbx_strand_id
1 'polypeptide(L)'
;MRIIIVGGVAAGMSAAARARRHSEEAEIIVLERGTEVSFANCGLPYHVSAEIDAAQDLRLHTPDTLRAALNLDVRTRHEVIAIDTAAKTVTTLTPNGAESLDYDALVLAPGAAAVRPPLPGIDSPRVRTLRTVADAVDLRTRVDDGARRAVVLGAGYIGIEAAEALRHRGLEVDVVELAPHVLPRIERELAQVAADELERLGMRVHTGVAAAAISDGADGATVTLADGRAIAADIVVLSVGVRPDTAFVAEAGIATERGAIVVDERGRTSAPRVWAAGDATLSVDATLGIRRPVALAGPANRAGRLIADDIFGAAGARAIPSALGTAIVRIGELTVASTGANRDDLVAAGVPFRTVHLHPNQHAGYFPGASAVHLVVHIDDDGTILGAQAAGREGVDKRIDVLATAMRAGLRAPDLIDLDLAYAPPYGQAKDAVNLLGMVAENLLAGRLRLWYAQEATDDADVLVLDVRRADEFASGHLPGALNIPHTELRGRLDEVRAAAAGRPVRVMCAAGVRSNIAYRVLVGNGIDATSLSGGIQTLRQWFGPDADQVLTTEGVHA
;
A
#
# COMPACT_ATOMS: atom_id res chain seq x y z
N MET A 1 -34.06 -0.22 -22.74
CA MET A 1 -32.66 0.25 -22.77
C MET A 1 -31.74 -0.95 -22.54
N ARG A 2 -30.81 -1.18 -23.47
CA ARG A 2 -29.82 -2.24 -23.36
C ARG A 2 -28.50 -1.67 -22.84
N ILE A 3 -28.00 -2.22 -21.73
CA ILE A 3 -26.72 -1.85 -21.11
C ILE A 3 -25.78 -3.04 -21.25
N ILE A 4 -24.65 -2.82 -21.92
CA ILE A 4 -23.57 -3.80 -21.97
C ILE A 4 -22.47 -3.39 -20.98
N ILE A 5 -22.01 -4.35 -20.20
CA ILE A 5 -20.93 -4.17 -19.22
C ILE A 5 -19.81 -5.16 -19.56
N VAL A 6 -18.63 -4.64 -19.83
CA VAL A 6 -17.42 -5.40 -20.13
C VAL A 6 -16.62 -5.59 -18.86
N GLY A 7 -16.49 -6.83 -18.41
CA GLY A 7 -15.82 -7.23 -17.17
C GLY A 7 -16.79 -7.47 -16.02
N GLY A 8 -16.73 -8.67 -15.46
CA GLY A 8 -17.68 -9.22 -14.48
C GLY A 8 -17.21 -9.25 -13.05
N VAL A 9 -16.29 -8.34 -12.63
CA VAL A 9 -15.77 -8.32 -11.25
C VAL A 9 -16.16 -6.99 -10.56
N ALA A 10 -15.30 -6.35 -9.80
CA ALA A 10 -15.63 -5.26 -8.87
C ALA A 10 -16.47 -4.13 -9.50
N ALA A 11 -15.90 -3.38 -10.46
CA ALA A 11 -16.57 -2.21 -11.04
C ALA A 11 -17.77 -2.59 -11.89
N GLY A 12 -17.62 -3.60 -12.77
CA GLY A 12 -18.69 -4.01 -13.67
C GLY A 12 -19.89 -4.59 -12.93
N MET A 13 -19.68 -5.47 -11.96
CA MET A 13 -20.77 -6.03 -11.18
C MET A 13 -21.46 -5.01 -10.29
N SER A 14 -20.71 -4.03 -9.74
CA SER A 14 -21.31 -2.92 -9.00
C SER A 14 -22.18 -2.03 -9.90
N ALA A 15 -21.75 -1.79 -11.15
CA ALA A 15 -22.55 -1.08 -12.13
C ALA A 15 -23.80 -1.87 -12.51
N ALA A 16 -23.67 -3.17 -12.81
CA ALA A 16 -24.79 -4.05 -13.16
C ALA A 16 -25.86 -4.10 -12.05
N ALA A 17 -25.43 -4.39 -10.82
CA ALA A 17 -26.33 -4.48 -9.68
C ALA A 17 -27.02 -3.14 -9.35
N ARG A 18 -26.31 -2.01 -9.55
CA ARG A 18 -26.92 -0.69 -9.37
C ARG A 18 -27.85 -0.31 -10.50
N ALA A 19 -27.51 -0.61 -11.73
CA ALA A 19 -28.34 -0.38 -12.90
C ALA A 19 -29.69 -1.13 -12.77
N ARG A 20 -29.68 -2.37 -12.32
CA ARG A 20 -30.91 -3.14 -12.06
C ARG A 20 -31.81 -2.47 -11.01
N ARG A 21 -31.20 -1.88 -9.96
CA ARG A 21 -32.00 -1.14 -8.95
C ARG A 21 -32.62 0.16 -9.48
N HIS A 22 -32.15 0.67 -10.60
CA HIS A 22 -32.78 1.82 -11.29
C HIS A 22 -33.86 1.40 -12.24
N SER A 23 -33.78 0.21 -12.86
CA SER A 23 -34.79 -0.26 -13.84
C SER A 23 -34.88 -1.79 -13.87
N GLU A 24 -36.06 -2.30 -13.57
CA GLU A 24 -36.38 -3.73 -13.76
C GLU A 24 -36.54 -4.12 -15.23
N GLU A 25 -36.82 -3.14 -16.11
CA GLU A 25 -37.09 -3.35 -17.53
C GLU A 25 -35.82 -3.27 -18.39
N ALA A 26 -34.74 -2.72 -17.87
CA ALA A 26 -33.48 -2.62 -18.60
C ALA A 26 -32.91 -4.02 -18.89
N GLU A 27 -32.50 -4.25 -20.13
CA GLU A 27 -31.70 -5.42 -20.50
C GLU A 27 -30.24 -5.16 -20.11
N ILE A 28 -29.72 -5.91 -19.15
CA ILE A 28 -28.36 -5.73 -18.62
C ILE A 28 -27.56 -6.98 -18.94
N ILE A 29 -26.56 -6.85 -19.82
CA ILE A 29 -25.70 -7.93 -20.27
C ILE A 29 -24.29 -7.67 -19.72
N VAL A 30 -23.74 -8.64 -18.98
CA VAL A 30 -22.34 -8.60 -18.50
C VAL A 30 -21.52 -9.59 -19.31
N LEU A 31 -20.49 -9.11 -19.97
CA LEU A 31 -19.56 -9.91 -20.78
C LEU A 31 -18.25 -10.08 -19.99
N GLU A 32 -17.95 -11.32 -19.59
CA GLU A 32 -16.74 -11.67 -18.85
C GLU A 32 -15.92 -12.68 -19.69
N ARG A 33 -14.65 -12.33 -19.96
CA ARG A 33 -13.76 -13.22 -20.73
C ARG A 33 -13.35 -14.49 -19.98
N GLY A 34 -13.27 -14.39 -18.64
CA GLY A 34 -12.95 -15.52 -17.78
C GLY A 34 -14.08 -16.51 -17.62
N THR A 35 -13.81 -17.55 -16.86
CA THR A 35 -14.80 -18.57 -16.49
C THR A 35 -15.59 -18.18 -15.26
N GLU A 36 -15.12 -17.22 -14.48
CA GLU A 36 -15.66 -16.81 -13.19
C GLU A 36 -16.09 -15.34 -13.23
N VAL A 37 -17.20 -15.06 -12.58
CA VAL A 37 -17.74 -13.71 -12.38
C VAL A 37 -17.90 -13.46 -10.89
N SER A 38 -17.85 -12.21 -10.47
CA SER A 38 -18.11 -11.82 -9.07
C SER A 38 -17.28 -12.64 -8.07
N PHE A 39 -15.99 -12.77 -8.29
CA PHE A 39 -15.11 -13.51 -7.41
C PHE A 39 -14.23 -12.58 -6.54
N ALA A 40 -13.76 -13.11 -5.41
CA ALA A 40 -12.95 -12.40 -4.44
C ALA A 40 -11.47 -12.38 -4.86
N ASN A 41 -11.04 -11.39 -5.65
CA ASN A 41 -9.64 -11.24 -6.09
C ASN A 41 -8.68 -11.19 -4.89
N CYS A 42 -9.03 -10.47 -3.83
CA CYS A 42 -8.21 -10.37 -2.62
C CYS A 42 -8.19 -11.67 -1.80
N GLY A 43 -9.06 -12.64 -2.11
CA GLY A 43 -9.07 -13.97 -1.50
C GLY A 43 -8.09 -14.97 -2.13
N LEU A 44 -7.55 -14.66 -3.31
CA LEU A 44 -6.73 -15.58 -4.08
C LEU A 44 -5.47 -16.06 -3.31
N PRO A 45 -4.68 -15.18 -2.68
CA PRO A 45 -3.52 -15.61 -1.87
C PRO A 45 -3.93 -16.52 -0.72
N TYR A 46 -5.05 -16.22 -0.06
CA TYR A 46 -5.57 -17.02 1.07
C TYR A 46 -6.09 -18.39 0.65
N HIS A 47 -6.46 -18.58 -0.61
CA HIS A 47 -6.71 -19.91 -1.16
C HIS A 47 -5.41 -20.68 -1.42
N VAL A 48 -4.36 -20.02 -1.89
CA VAL A 48 -3.04 -20.63 -2.07
C VAL A 48 -2.46 -21.05 -0.72
N SER A 49 -2.62 -20.26 0.34
CA SER A 49 -2.21 -20.59 1.71
C SER A 49 -3.05 -21.69 2.37
N ALA A 50 -4.20 -22.05 1.79
CA ALA A 50 -5.22 -22.95 2.35
C ALA A 50 -5.99 -22.37 3.57
N GLU A 51 -5.91 -21.07 3.85
CA GLU A 51 -6.80 -20.41 4.82
C GLU A 51 -8.24 -20.35 4.28
N ILE A 52 -8.41 -20.16 2.96
CA ILE A 52 -9.66 -20.41 2.24
C ILE A 52 -9.52 -21.77 1.57
N ASP A 53 -10.17 -22.78 2.13
CA ASP A 53 -9.94 -24.16 1.70
C ASP A 53 -10.55 -24.44 0.32
N ALA A 54 -11.80 -24.13 0.10
CA ALA A 54 -12.48 -24.47 -1.14
C ALA A 54 -12.44 -23.31 -2.16
N ALA A 55 -12.01 -23.57 -3.39
CA ALA A 55 -11.98 -22.57 -4.46
C ALA A 55 -13.38 -21.97 -4.77
N GLN A 56 -14.45 -22.74 -4.49
CA GLN A 56 -15.83 -22.24 -4.63
C GLN A 56 -16.14 -21.07 -3.69
N ASP A 57 -15.48 -20.97 -2.54
CA ASP A 57 -15.70 -19.89 -1.57
C ASP A 57 -15.17 -18.53 -2.08
N LEU A 58 -14.29 -18.57 -3.08
CA LEU A 58 -13.87 -17.38 -3.82
C LEU A 58 -14.94 -16.84 -4.75
N ARG A 59 -15.94 -17.65 -5.14
CA ARG A 59 -17.02 -17.29 -6.06
C ARG A 59 -18.20 -16.73 -5.27
N LEU A 60 -18.30 -15.41 -5.19
CA LEU A 60 -19.38 -14.76 -4.43
C LEU A 60 -20.76 -15.01 -5.08
N HIS A 61 -20.80 -15.04 -6.42
CA HIS A 61 -21.99 -15.29 -7.21
C HIS A 61 -21.66 -16.08 -8.47
N THR A 62 -22.65 -16.79 -9.00
CA THR A 62 -22.61 -17.44 -10.31
C THR A 62 -23.53 -16.70 -11.29
N PRO A 63 -23.42 -16.92 -12.62
CA PRO A 63 -24.38 -16.38 -13.59
C PRO A 63 -25.84 -16.70 -13.23
N ASP A 64 -26.10 -17.93 -12.77
CA ASP A 64 -27.46 -18.36 -12.41
C ASP A 64 -28.00 -17.64 -11.16
N THR A 65 -27.17 -17.48 -10.12
CA THR A 65 -27.58 -16.74 -8.91
C THR A 65 -27.79 -15.26 -9.21
N LEU A 66 -26.98 -14.66 -10.09
CA LEU A 66 -27.15 -13.27 -10.54
C LEU A 66 -28.39 -13.07 -11.41
N ARG A 67 -28.70 -14.05 -12.26
CA ARG A 67 -29.94 -14.05 -13.03
C ARG A 67 -31.16 -14.15 -12.12
N ALA A 68 -31.14 -15.08 -11.18
CA ALA A 68 -32.25 -15.30 -10.25
C ALA A 68 -32.48 -14.10 -9.31
N ALA A 69 -31.41 -13.51 -8.77
CA ALA A 69 -31.51 -12.44 -7.78
C ALA A 69 -31.66 -11.04 -8.39
N LEU A 70 -31.07 -10.80 -9.56
CA LEU A 70 -30.95 -9.47 -10.16
C LEU A 70 -31.37 -9.42 -11.63
N ASN A 71 -31.91 -10.48 -12.19
CA ASN A 71 -32.29 -10.56 -13.61
C ASN A 71 -31.19 -10.04 -14.55
N LEU A 72 -29.93 -10.41 -14.30
CA LEU A 72 -28.77 -10.05 -15.13
C LEU A 72 -28.47 -11.18 -16.12
N ASP A 73 -28.21 -10.83 -17.38
CA ASP A 73 -27.66 -11.76 -18.38
C ASP A 73 -26.13 -11.73 -18.29
N VAL A 74 -25.57 -12.66 -17.53
CA VAL A 74 -24.11 -12.75 -17.31
C VAL A 74 -23.53 -13.86 -18.17
N ARG A 75 -22.65 -13.48 -19.11
CA ARG A 75 -22.04 -14.36 -20.08
C ARG A 75 -20.53 -14.48 -19.81
N THR A 76 -20.11 -15.61 -19.26
CA THR A 76 -18.68 -15.95 -19.10
C THR A 76 -18.09 -16.49 -20.40
N ARG A 77 -16.77 -16.47 -20.56
CA ARG A 77 -16.05 -16.82 -21.80
C ARG A 77 -16.51 -16.00 -23.01
N HIS A 78 -16.84 -14.74 -22.75
CA HIS A 78 -17.20 -13.76 -23.78
C HIS A 78 -16.22 -12.60 -23.71
N GLU A 79 -15.18 -12.64 -24.55
CA GLU A 79 -14.13 -11.63 -24.61
C GLU A 79 -14.50 -10.54 -25.63
N VAL A 80 -14.68 -9.31 -25.15
CA VAL A 80 -14.89 -8.17 -26.04
C VAL A 80 -13.57 -7.82 -26.72
N ILE A 81 -13.55 -7.90 -28.05
CA ILE A 81 -12.37 -7.70 -28.89
C ILE A 81 -12.43 -6.42 -29.73
N ALA A 82 -13.61 -5.85 -29.94
CA ALA A 82 -13.78 -4.60 -30.69
C ALA A 82 -15.02 -3.82 -30.23
N ILE A 83 -14.98 -2.51 -30.43
CA ILE A 83 -16.10 -1.58 -30.17
C ILE A 83 -16.28 -0.70 -31.40
N ASP A 84 -17.50 -0.59 -31.93
CA ASP A 84 -17.87 0.43 -32.89
C ASP A 84 -18.74 1.48 -32.18
N THR A 85 -18.15 2.64 -31.88
CA THR A 85 -18.84 3.72 -31.16
C THR A 85 -19.87 4.44 -32.02
N ALA A 86 -19.76 4.40 -33.36
CA ALA A 86 -20.69 5.01 -34.29
C ALA A 86 -21.93 4.12 -34.49
N ALA A 87 -21.72 2.83 -34.71
CA ALA A 87 -22.81 1.83 -34.81
C ALA A 87 -23.38 1.47 -33.43
N LYS A 88 -22.69 1.81 -32.32
CA LYS A 88 -23.01 1.42 -30.94
C LYS A 88 -23.07 -0.10 -30.77
N THR A 89 -22.04 -0.79 -31.24
CA THR A 89 -21.94 -2.25 -31.11
C THR A 89 -20.63 -2.65 -30.46
N VAL A 90 -20.63 -3.79 -29.78
CA VAL A 90 -19.44 -4.48 -29.31
C VAL A 90 -19.34 -5.83 -30.01
N THR A 91 -18.13 -6.21 -30.42
CA THR A 91 -17.86 -7.56 -30.93
C THR A 91 -17.20 -8.37 -29.83
N THR A 92 -17.81 -9.51 -29.51
CA THR A 92 -17.29 -10.44 -28.51
C THR A 92 -16.91 -11.77 -29.14
N LEU A 93 -15.77 -12.31 -28.73
CA LEU A 93 -15.33 -13.67 -29.07
C LEU A 93 -15.94 -14.63 -28.05
N THR A 94 -16.70 -15.61 -28.53
CA THR A 94 -17.36 -16.63 -27.74
C THR A 94 -16.80 -18.01 -28.08
N PRO A 95 -17.10 -19.07 -27.30
CA PRO A 95 -16.75 -20.44 -27.69
C PRO A 95 -17.28 -20.89 -29.05
N ASN A 96 -18.33 -20.23 -29.55
CA ASN A 96 -19.00 -20.55 -30.82
C ASN A 96 -18.59 -19.63 -31.99
N GLY A 97 -17.64 -18.70 -31.76
CA GLY A 97 -17.19 -17.72 -32.75
C GLY A 97 -17.51 -16.28 -32.33
N ALA A 98 -17.30 -15.33 -33.24
CA ALA A 98 -17.54 -13.91 -32.97
C ALA A 98 -19.05 -13.58 -33.03
N GLU A 99 -19.52 -12.77 -32.09
CA GLU A 99 -20.88 -12.25 -31.98
C GLU A 99 -20.83 -10.72 -31.87
N SER A 100 -21.80 -10.02 -32.48
CA SER A 100 -21.95 -8.57 -32.34
C SER A 100 -23.23 -8.25 -31.55
N LEU A 101 -23.11 -7.35 -30.57
CA LEU A 101 -24.21 -6.91 -29.72
C LEU A 101 -24.33 -5.39 -29.76
N ASP A 102 -25.54 -4.89 -29.98
CA ASP A 102 -25.85 -3.45 -29.90
C ASP A 102 -26.09 -2.99 -28.45
N TYR A 103 -25.81 -1.71 -28.18
CA TYR A 103 -25.99 -1.11 -26.86
C TYR A 103 -26.63 0.30 -26.91
N ASP A 104 -27.40 0.64 -25.88
CA ASP A 104 -27.82 2.02 -25.58
C ASP A 104 -26.83 2.70 -24.63
N ALA A 105 -26.17 1.92 -23.75
CA ALA A 105 -25.11 2.34 -22.84
C ALA A 105 -24.05 1.24 -22.70
N LEU A 106 -22.77 1.63 -22.67
CA LEU A 106 -21.63 0.72 -22.55
C LEU A 106 -20.79 1.09 -21.32
N VAL A 107 -20.51 0.12 -20.45
CA VAL A 107 -19.61 0.28 -19.30
C VAL A 107 -18.38 -0.59 -19.53
N LEU A 108 -17.20 0.03 -19.56
CA LEU A 108 -15.92 -0.62 -19.75
C LEU A 108 -15.22 -0.81 -18.40
N ALA A 109 -15.13 -2.05 -17.93
CA ALA A 109 -14.44 -2.45 -16.71
C ALA A 109 -13.53 -3.68 -16.95
N PRO A 110 -12.70 -3.70 -18.03
CA PRO A 110 -11.93 -4.88 -18.40
C PRO A 110 -10.80 -5.20 -17.39
N GLY A 111 -10.54 -4.30 -16.44
CA GLY A 111 -9.50 -4.45 -15.45
C GLY A 111 -8.11 -4.24 -16.01
N ALA A 112 -7.13 -4.95 -15.44
CA ALA A 112 -5.74 -4.90 -15.83
C ALA A 112 -5.13 -6.30 -15.95
N ALA A 113 -4.13 -6.46 -16.79
CA ALA A 113 -3.35 -7.67 -16.94
C ALA A 113 -2.01 -7.58 -16.18
N ALA A 114 -1.45 -8.70 -15.75
CA ALA A 114 -0.12 -8.73 -15.16
C ALA A 114 0.93 -8.26 -16.18
N VAL A 115 1.85 -7.43 -15.75
CA VAL A 115 2.99 -7.01 -16.58
C VAL A 115 3.90 -8.23 -16.79
N ARG A 116 4.20 -8.54 -18.05
CA ARG A 116 5.21 -9.53 -18.43
C ARG A 116 6.40 -8.79 -19.04
N PRO A 117 7.48 -8.57 -18.29
CA PRO A 117 8.67 -7.89 -18.82
C PRO A 117 9.34 -8.76 -19.91
N PRO A 118 10.11 -8.18 -20.82
CA PRO A 118 10.85 -8.92 -21.84
C PRO A 118 12.06 -9.64 -21.20
N LEU A 119 11.78 -10.61 -20.33
CA LEU A 119 12.75 -11.40 -19.60
C LEU A 119 12.94 -12.74 -20.30
N PRO A 120 14.18 -13.15 -20.67
CA PRO A 120 14.45 -14.49 -21.18
C PRO A 120 13.86 -15.56 -20.26
N GLY A 121 13.09 -16.49 -20.84
CA GLY A 121 12.44 -17.57 -20.10
C GLY A 121 11.14 -17.17 -19.37
N ILE A 122 10.58 -15.97 -19.58
CA ILE A 122 9.32 -15.53 -18.96
C ILE A 122 8.13 -16.43 -19.31
N ASP A 123 8.19 -17.15 -20.42
CA ASP A 123 7.15 -18.07 -20.88
C ASP A 123 7.34 -19.51 -20.38
N SER A 124 8.30 -19.74 -19.47
CA SER A 124 8.46 -21.01 -18.79
C SER A 124 7.13 -21.49 -18.18
N PRO A 125 6.81 -22.80 -18.28
CA PRO A 125 5.63 -23.37 -17.64
C PRO A 125 5.68 -23.32 -16.09
N ARG A 126 6.75 -22.83 -15.50
CA ARG A 126 6.89 -22.61 -14.05
C ARG A 126 6.58 -21.18 -13.64
N VAL A 127 6.50 -20.23 -14.58
CA VAL A 127 6.12 -18.84 -14.33
C VAL A 127 4.60 -18.72 -14.25
N ARG A 128 4.12 -18.19 -13.16
CA ARG A 128 2.69 -18.02 -12.83
C ARG A 128 2.37 -16.60 -12.41
N THR A 129 1.15 -16.21 -12.64
CA THR A 129 0.53 -15.01 -12.09
C THR A 129 -0.46 -15.38 -10.98
N LEU A 130 -0.99 -14.39 -10.27
CA LEU A 130 -2.04 -14.58 -9.27
C LEU A 130 -3.11 -13.50 -9.46
N ARG A 131 -4.01 -13.71 -10.45
CA ARG A 131 -5.02 -12.73 -10.87
C ARG A 131 -6.43 -13.31 -10.95
N THR A 132 -6.56 -14.60 -11.21
CA THR A 132 -7.81 -15.31 -11.42
C THR A 132 -7.95 -16.48 -10.45
N VAL A 133 -9.17 -17.00 -10.29
CA VAL A 133 -9.41 -18.22 -9.50
C VAL A 133 -8.61 -19.38 -10.08
N ALA A 134 -8.51 -19.48 -11.41
CA ALA A 134 -7.72 -20.52 -12.07
C ALA A 134 -6.23 -20.42 -11.72
N ASP A 135 -5.68 -19.20 -11.63
CA ASP A 135 -4.27 -19.00 -11.20
C ASP A 135 -4.05 -19.51 -9.78
N ALA A 136 -4.96 -19.16 -8.86
CA ALA A 136 -4.86 -19.58 -7.47
C ALA A 136 -4.98 -21.11 -7.31
N VAL A 137 -5.88 -21.73 -8.05
CA VAL A 137 -6.04 -23.19 -8.09
C VAL A 137 -4.80 -23.87 -8.67
N ASP A 138 -4.23 -23.36 -9.78
CA ASP A 138 -3.00 -23.92 -10.36
C ASP A 138 -1.82 -23.79 -9.38
N LEU A 139 -1.64 -22.63 -8.74
CA LEU A 139 -0.58 -22.44 -7.74
C LEU A 139 -0.75 -23.40 -6.56
N ARG A 140 -1.97 -23.51 -6.02
CA ARG A 140 -2.26 -24.45 -4.92
C ARG A 140 -1.99 -25.91 -5.33
N THR A 141 -2.43 -26.32 -6.51
CA THR A 141 -2.19 -27.67 -7.02
C THR A 141 -0.70 -27.96 -7.10
N ARG A 142 0.13 -27.05 -7.60
CA ARG A 142 1.58 -27.23 -7.66
C ARG A 142 2.22 -27.40 -6.28
N VAL A 143 1.73 -26.65 -5.30
CA VAL A 143 2.17 -26.80 -3.90
C VAL A 143 1.77 -28.16 -3.36
N ASP A 144 0.53 -28.59 -3.60
CA ASP A 144 0.00 -29.89 -3.17
C ASP A 144 0.73 -31.05 -3.86
N ASP A 145 1.14 -30.87 -5.13
CA ASP A 145 1.95 -31.83 -5.92
C ASP A 145 3.43 -31.88 -5.49
N GLY A 146 3.82 -31.11 -4.48
CA GLY A 146 5.11 -31.24 -3.83
C GLY A 146 6.17 -30.22 -4.24
N ALA A 147 5.81 -29.07 -4.82
CA ALA A 147 6.75 -27.95 -4.98
C ALA A 147 7.33 -27.52 -3.62
N ARG A 148 8.61 -27.21 -3.58
CA ARG A 148 9.37 -26.89 -2.36
C ARG A 148 9.96 -25.49 -2.36
N ARG A 149 10.27 -24.93 -3.53
CA ARG A 149 11.01 -23.67 -3.70
C ARG A 149 10.20 -22.74 -4.57
N ALA A 150 10.04 -21.52 -4.10
CA ALA A 150 9.36 -20.48 -4.87
C ALA A 150 10.21 -19.21 -4.96
N VAL A 151 10.19 -18.58 -6.13
CA VAL A 151 10.73 -17.24 -6.32
C VAL A 151 9.57 -16.32 -6.68
N VAL A 152 9.40 -15.24 -5.92
CA VAL A 152 8.40 -14.20 -6.18
C VAL A 152 9.11 -12.99 -6.77
N LEU A 153 8.78 -12.65 -8.01
CA LEU A 153 9.32 -11.48 -8.71
C LEU A 153 8.39 -10.28 -8.49
N GLY A 154 8.87 -9.31 -7.74
CA GLY A 154 8.15 -8.11 -7.29
C GLY A 154 7.63 -8.24 -5.86
N ALA A 155 8.00 -7.27 -5.01
CA ALA A 155 7.63 -7.17 -3.61
C ALA A 155 6.57 -6.08 -3.34
N GLY A 156 5.65 -5.85 -4.28
CA GLY A 156 4.42 -5.08 -4.03
C GLY A 156 3.40 -5.89 -3.22
N TYR A 157 2.22 -5.33 -2.94
CA TYR A 157 1.18 -5.97 -2.12
C TYR A 157 0.88 -7.41 -2.57
N ILE A 158 0.61 -7.63 -3.86
CA ILE A 158 0.28 -8.98 -4.39
C ILE A 158 1.47 -9.93 -4.23
N GLY A 159 2.70 -9.46 -4.49
CA GLY A 159 3.89 -10.29 -4.34
C GLY A 159 4.13 -10.72 -2.91
N ILE A 160 3.97 -9.81 -1.96
CA ILE A 160 4.11 -10.11 -0.52
C ILE A 160 3.04 -11.11 -0.07
N GLU A 161 1.77 -10.92 -0.45
CA GLU A 161 0.70 -11.86 -0.12
C GLU A 161 0.94 -13.26 -0.75
N ALA A 162 1.44 -13.31 -1.98
CA ALA A 162 1.81 -14.57 -2.63
C ALA A 162 2.99 -15.25 -1.92
N ALA A 163 4.01 -14.48 -1.53
CA ALA A 163 5.18 -14.99 -0.81
C ALA A 163 4.79 -15.55 0.57
N GLU A 164 3.96 -14.80 1.31
CA GLU A 164 3.42 -15.25 2.60
C GLU A 164 2.62 -16.55 2.45
N ALA A 165 1.70 -16.60 1.47
CA ALA A 165 0.88 -17.77 1.21
C ALA A 165 1.71 -19.02 0.92
N LEU A 166 2.74 -18.90 0.06
CA LEU A 166 3.65 -20.01 -0.26
C LEU A 166 4.50 -20.41 0.94
N ARG A 167 4.98 -19.44 1.71
CA ARG A 167 5.74 -19.69 2.95
C ARG A 167 4.88 -20.37 4.01
N HIS A 168 3.63 -19.96 4.16
CA HIS A 168 2.65 -20.59 5.07
C HIS A 168 2.46 -22.09 4.73
N ARG A 169 2.55 -22.46 3.44
CA ARG A 169 2.52 -23.83 2.95
C ARG A 169 3.86 -24.56 3.09
N GLY A 170 4.87 -23.93 3.70
CA GLY A 170 6.16 -24.55 4.03
C GLY A 170 7.21 -24.52 2.92
N LEU A 171 7.01 -23.77 1.84
CA LEU A 171 8.02 -23.60 0.80
C LEU A 171 9.19 -22.74 1.29
N GLU A 172 10.37 -22.97 0.72
CA GLU A 172 11.45 -21.99 0.73
C GLU A 172 11.09 -20.88 -0.27
N VAL A 173 11.07 -19.64 0.20
CA VAL A 173 10.62 -18.50 -0.61
C VAL A 173 11.71 -17.44 -0.70
N ASP A 174 12.04 -17.07 -1.93
CA ASP A 174 12.87 -15.91 -2.26
C ASP A 174 11.98 -14.82 -2.87
N VAL A 175 12.11 -13.61 -2.34
CA VAL A 175 11.41 -12.42 -2.87
C VAL A 175 12.45 -11.54 -3.55
N VAL A 176 12.26 -11.23 -4.83
CA VAL A 176 13.17 -10.41 -5.64
C VAL A 176 12.46 -9.11 -6.02
N GLU A 177 13.05 -7.99 -5.65
CA GLU A 177 12.51 -6.65 -5.89
C GLU A 177 13.58 -5.72 -6.50
N LEU A 178 13.20 -5.05 -7.59
CA LEU A 178 14.08 -4.07 -8.25
C LEU A 178 14.25 -2.79 -7.42
N ALA A 179 13.21 -2.36 -6.71
CA ALA A 179 13.27 -1.20 -5.83
C ALA A 179 14.23 -1.45 -4.65
N PRO A 180 14.74 -0.38 -4.01
CA PRO A 180 15.70 -0.51 -2.90
C PRO A 180 15.10 -1.15 -1.63
N HIS A 181 13.80 -1.30 -1.54
CA HIS A 181 13.10 -1.95 -0.42
C HIS A 181 11.80 -2.63 -0.88
N VAL A 182 11.28 -3.53 -0.06
CA VAL A 182 9.96 -4.15 -0.25
C VAL A 182 8.85 -3.11 -0.13
N LEU A 183 7.66 -3.41 -0.67
CA LEU A 183 6.51 -2.49 -0.66
C LEU A 183 6.91 -1.08 -1.13
N PRO A 184 7.30 -0.87 -2.40
CA PRO A 184 7.92 0.38 -2.88
C PRO A 184 7.12 1.66 -2.63
N ARG A 185 5.83 1.56 -2.30
CA ARG A 185 4.99 2.70 -1.94
C ARG A 185 4.94 3.01 -0.44
N ILE A 186 5.56 2.17 0.37
CA ILE A 186 5.69 2.35 1.82
C ILE A 186 6.99 3.09 2.11
N GLU A 187 7.00 3.97 3.10
CA GLU A 187 8.21 4.67 3.55
C GLU A 187 9.29 3.66 3.94
N ARG A 188 10.55 3.98 3.59
CA ARG A 188 11.69 3.09 3.78
C ARG A 188 11.77 2.53 5.19
N GLU A 189 11.54 3.38 6.21
CA GLU A 189 11.57 3.00 7.62
C GLU A 189 10.51 1.97 8.00
N LEU A 190 9.31 2.02 7.38
CA LEU A 190 8.27 1.02 7.59
C LEU A 190 8.43 -0.20 6.69
N ALA A 191 8.98 -0.01 5.49
CA ALA A 191 9.34 -1.10 4.59
C ALA A 191 10.42 -2.00 5.19
N GLN A 192 11.34 -1.44 6.00
CA GLN A 192 12.31 -2.23 6.77
C GLN A 192 11.62 -3.14 7.80
N VAL A 193 10.61 -2.62 8.52
CA VAL A 193 9.83 -3.44 9.45
C VAL A 193 9.16 -4.62 8.74
N ALA A 194 8.70 -4.38 7.50
CA ALA A 194 8.12 -5.44 6.67
C ALA A 194 9.18 -6.47 6.21
N ALA A 195 10.38 -6.00 5.83
CA ALA A 195 11.49 -6.87 5.43
C ALA A 195 11.95 -7.76 6.60
N ASP A 196 12.11 -7.17 7.79
CA ASP A 196 12.46 -7.89 9.01
C ASP A 196 11.44 -9.01 9.34
N GLU A 197 10.14 -8.74 9.12
CA GLU A 197 9.10 -9.74 9.35
C GLU A 197 9.13 -10.86 8.30
N LEU A 198 9.39 -10.54 7.02
CA LEU A 198 9.57 -11.55 5.97
C LEU A 198 10.75 -12.48 6.30
N GLU A 199 11.88 -11.91 6.73
CA GLU A 199 13.07 -12.67 7.14
C GLU A 199 12.80 -13.49 8.40
N ARG A 200 12.08 -12.94 9.40
CA ARG A 200 11.65 -13.66 10.60
C ARG A 200 10.78 -14.87 10.27
N LEU A 201 9.95 -14.75 9.24
CA LEU A 201 9.16 -15.86 8.71
C LEU A 201 10.00 -16.88 7.91
N GLY A 202 11.30 -16.61 7.70
CA GLY A 202 12.25 -17.48 7.02
C GLY A 202 12.23 -17.33 5.49
N MET A 203 11.79 -16.21 4.97
CA MET A 203 11.94 -15.85 3.56
C MET A 203 13.28 -15.15 3.33
N ARG A 204 13.83 -15.25 2.12
CA ARG A 204 15.03 -14.50 1.69
C ARG A 204 14.58 -13.32 0.84
N VAL A 205 15.00 -12.12 1.21
CA VAL A 205 14.63 -10.88 0.53
C VAL A 205 15.82 -10.31 -0.25
N HIS A 206 15.63 -10.07 -1.55
CA HIS A 206 16.63 -9.55 -2.47
C HIS A 206 16.11 -8.23 -3.08
N THR A 207 16.49 -7.11 -2.50
CA THR A 207 16.10 -5.78 -2.97
C THR A 207 17.20 -5.10 -3.79
N GLY A 208 16.86 -4.10 -4.60
CA GLY A 208 17.79 -3.37 -5.44
C GLY A 208 18.34 -4.21 -6.61
N VAL A 209 17.71 -5.35 -6.95
CA VAL A 209 18.18 -6.26 -7.99
C VAL A 209 17.02 -6.79 -8.84
N ALA A 210 17.22 -6.84 -10.16
CA ALA A 210 16.25 -7.43 -11.08
C ALA A 210 16.55 -8.90 -11.35
N ALA A 211 15.52 -9.68 -11.72
CA ALA A 211 15.74 -10.94 -12.42
C ALA A 211 16.25 -10.64 -13.85
N ALA A 212 17.28 -11.35 -14.29
CA ALA A 212 17.90 -11.21 -15.61
C ALA A 212 17.47 -12.30 -16.58
N ALA A 213 17.21 -13.52 -16.10
CA ALA A 213 16.74 -14.64 -16.91
C ALA A 213 16.08 -15.70 -16.05
N ILE A 214 15.24 -16.51 -16.68
CA ILE A 214 14.68 -17.76 -16.12
C ILE A 214 15.06 -18.89 -17.08
N SER A 215 15.62 -19.96 -16.57
CA SER A 215 15.96 -21.16 -17.35
C SER A 215 15.35 -22.39 -16.73
N ASP A 216 14.72 -23.23 -17.57
CA ASP A 216 14.16 -24.52 -17.12
C ASP A 216 15.22 -25.60 -17.13
N GLY A 217 15.20 -26.43 -16.08
CA GLY A 217 16.00 -27.62 -15.92
C GLY A 217 15.15 -28.84 -15.56
N ALA A 218 15.78 -30.01 -15.47
CA ALA A 218 15.09 -31.25 -15.11
C ALA A 218 14.49 -31.16 -13.69
N ASP A 219 15.21 -30.55 -12.75
CA ASP A 219 14.87 -30.48 -11.33
C ASP A 219 14.24 -29.14 -10.90
N GLY A 220 13.74 -28.35 -11.83
CA GLY A 220 13.17 -27.02 -11.54
C GLY A 220 13.63 -25.94 -12.51
N ALA A 221 13.25 -24.71 -12.23
CA ALA A 221 13.78 -23.54 -12.92
C ALA A 221 14.95 -22.94 -12.11
N THR A 222 15.77 -22.15 -12.79
CA THR A 222 16.76 -21.26 -12.18
C THR A 222 16.44 -19.82 -12.57
N VAL A 223 16.25 -18.97 -11.57
CA VAL A 223 16.14 -17.52 -11.75
C VAL A 223 17.52 -16.92 -11.55
N THR A 224 18.08 -16.33 -12.61
CA THR A 224 19.36 -15.61 -12.55
C THR A 224 19.08 -14.13 -12.30
N LEU A 225 19.70 -13.56 -11.28
CA LEU A 225 19.62 -12.13 -10.96
C LEU A 225 20.63 -11.31 -11.77
N ALA A 226 20.41 -10.01 -11.87
CA ALA A 226 21.28 -9.09 -12.61
C ALA A 226 22.72 -8.99 -12.04
N ASP A 227 22.92 -9.32 -10.78
CA ASP A 227 24.21 -9.41 -10.11
C ASP A 227 24.93 -10.77 -10.25
N GLY A 228 24.33 -11.70 -11.01
CA GLY A 228 24.88 -13.02 -11.30
C GLY A 228 24.48 -14.12 -10.31
N ARG A 229 23.80 -13.80 -9.20
CA ARG A 229 23.25 -14.84 -8.29
C ARG A 229 22.21 -15.68 -9.00
N ALA A 230 22.16 -16.95 -8.70
CA ALA A 230 21.21 -17.92 -9.26
C ALA A 230 20.36 -18.55 -8.15
N ILE A 231 19.04 -18.54 -8.31
CA ILE A 231 18.08 -19.04 -7.33
C ILE A 231 17.27 -20.15 -7.98
N ALA A 232 17.27 -21.33 -7.35
CA ALA A 232 16.49 -22.47 -7.81
C ALA A 232 15.01 -22.32 -7.41
N ALA A 233 14.09 -22.66 -8.32
CA ALA A 233 12.66 -22.54 -8.10
C ALA A 233 11.88 -23.69 -8.74
N ASP A 234 10.85 -24.18 -8.06
CA ASP A 234 9.83 -25.06 -8.61
C ASP A 234 8.66 -24.25 -9.16
N ILE A 235 8.42 -23.07 -8.56
CA ILE A 235 7.41 -22.08 -8.94
C ILE A 235 8.05 -20.69 -8.99
N VAL A 236 7.74 -19.91 -10.04
CA VAL A 236 8.10 -18.50 -10.14
C VAL A 236 6.80 -17.69 -10.22
N VAL A 237 6.53 -16.86 -9.22
CA VAL A 237 5.34 -15.99 -9.22
C VAL A 237 5.72 -14.62 -9.77
N LEU A 238 5.06 -14.21 -10.86
CA LEU A 238 5.28 -12.92 -11.50
C LEU A 238 4.31 -11.87 -10.93
N SER A 239 4.83 -10.91 -10.19
CA SER A 239 4.07 -9.86 -9.50
C SER A 239 4.71 -8.46 -9.64
N VAL A 240 5.30 -8.17 -10.80
CA VAL A 240 6.01 -6.92 -11.10
C VAL A 240 5.08 -5.77 -11.55
N GLY A 241 3.82 -5.85 -11.18
CA GLY A 241 2.80 -4.84 -11.47
C GLY A 241 1.76 -5.28 -12.47
N VAL A 242 0.82 -4.37 -12.73
CA VAL A 242 -0.30 -4.57 -13.65
C VAL A 242 -0.39 -3.40 -14.63
N ARG A 243 -0.94 -3.64 -15.80
CA ARG A 243 -1.25 -2.60 -16.79
C ARG A 243 -2.70 -2.74 -17.25
N PRO A 244 -3.39 -1.63 -17.56
CA PRO A 244 -4.72 -1.67 -18.14
C PRO A 244 -4.76 -2.54 -19.41
N ASP A 245 -5.82 -3.34 -19.54
CA ASP A 245 -6.04 -4.20 -20.70
C ASP A 245 -7.07 -3.55 -21.65
N THR A 246 -6.62 -2.59 -22.44
CA THR A 246 -7.45 -1.60 -23.14
C THR A 246 -7.09 -1.40 -24.61
N ALA A 247 -6.34 -2.32 -25.22
CA ALA A 247 -5.95 -2.18 -26.63
C ALA A 247 -7.17 -1.99 -27.55
N PHE A 248 -8.19 -2.83 -27.40
CA PHE A 248 -9.45 -2.76 -28.16
C PHE A 248 -10.24 -1.45 -27.94
N VAL A 249 -10.02 -0.78 -26.80
CA VAL A 249 -10.63 0.51 -26.48
C VAL A 249 -9.96 1.64 -27.25
N ALA A 250 -8.62 1.63 -27.29
CA ALA A 250 -7.84 2.60 -28.04
C ALA A 250 -8.07 2.46 -29.57
N GLU A 251 -8.19 1.23 -30.08
CA GLU A 251 -8.52 0.92 -31.47
C GLU A 251 -9.90 1.45 -31.87
N ALA A 252 -10.86 1.53 -30.93
CA ALA A 252 -12.18 2.14 -31.12
C ALA A 252 -12.16 3.68 -31.13
N GLY A 253 -10.99 4.32 -31.00
CA GLY A 253 -10.85 5.78 -30.96
C GLY A 253 -11.24 6.41 -29.63
N ILE A 254 -11.44 5.63 -28.56
CA ILE A 254 -11.70 6.13 -27.23
C ILE A 254 -10.38 6.58 -26.60
N ALA A 255 -10.37 7.79 -26.02
CA ALA A 255 -9.14 8.40 -25.49
C ALA A 255 -8.53 7.55 -24.37
N THR A 256 -7.22 7.29 -24.49
CA THR A 256 -6.41 6.60 -23.48
C THR A 256 -5.17 7.40 -23.14
N GLU A 257 -4.70 7.30 -21.89
CA GLU A 257 -3.45 7.87 -21.41
C GLU A 257 -2.63 6.79 -20.71
N ARG A 258 -1.40 6.54 -21.18
CA ARG A 258 -0.53 5.47 -20.66
C ARG A 258 -1.21 4.09 -20.63
N GLY A 259 -2.08 3.83 -21.59
CA GLY A 259 -2.87 2.61 -21.69
C GLY A 259 -4.13 2.59 -20.81
N ALA A 260 -4.38 3.56 -19.96
CA ALA A 260 -5.61 3.66 -19.18
C ALA A 260 -6.67 4.50 -19.91
N ILE A 261 -7.94 4.14 -19.75
CA ILE A 261 -9.06 4.87 -20.34
C ILE A 261 -9.21 6.22 -19.64
N VAL A 262 -9.25 7.31 -20.41
CA VAL A 262 -9.49 8.65 -19.89
C VAL A 262 -10.98 8.83 -19.62
N VAL A 263 -11.31 9.23 -18.40
CA VAL A 263 -12.68 9.48 -17.96
C VAL A 263 -12.82 10.85 -17.27
N ASP A 264 -14.02 11.40 -17.31
CA ASP A 264 -14.38 12.56 -16.50
C ASP A 264 -14.74 12.15 -15.05
N GLU A 265 -15.16 13.12 -14.24
CA GLU A 265 -15.56 12.89 -12.85
C GLU A 265 -16.83 12.02 -12.68
N ARG A 266 -17.52 11.68 -13.76
CA ARG A 266 -18.69 10.79 -13.78
C ARG A 266 -18.40 9.43 -14.41
N GLY A 267 -17.13 9.19 -14.75
CA GLY A 267 -16.67 7.97 -15.43
C GLY A 267 -17.02 7.94 -16.93
N ARG A 268 -17.44 9.06 -17.54
CA ARG A 268 -17.72 9.14 -18.96
C ARG A 268 -16.41 9.18 -19.75
N THR A 269 -16.34 8.42 -20.83
CA THR A 269 -15.21 8.44 -21.75
C THR A 269 -15.37 9.56 -22.81
N SER A 270 -14.43 9.64 -23.75
CA SER A 270 -14.54 10.53 -24.92
C SER A 270 -15.64 10.12 -25.90
N ALA A 271 -16.15 8.89 -25.82
CA ALA A 271 -17.24 8.40 -26.68
C ALA A 271 -18.59 8.58 -26.00
N PRO A 272 -19.62 9.09 -26.73
CA PRO A 272 -20.96 9.25 -26.17
C PRO A 272 -21.56 7.93 -25.72
N ARG A 273 -22.22 7.92 -24.54
CA ARG A 273 -22.87 6.73 -23.96
C ARG A 273 -21.93 5.59 -23.63
N VAL A 274 -20.63 5.90 -23.42
CA VAL A 274 -19.60 4.95 -23.00
C VAL A 274 -18.96 5.45 -21.71
N TRP A 275 -18.96 4.64 -20.67
CA TRP A 275 -18.35 4.88 -19.36
C TRP A 275 -17.23 3.88 -19.10
N ALA A 276 -16.33 4.20 -18.19
CA ALA A 276 -15.30 3.26 -17.75
C ALA A 276 -14.98 3.41 -16.25
N ALA A 277 -14.57 2.30 -15.62
CA ALA A 277 -14.18 2.26 -14.21
C ALA A 277 -13.21 1.12 -13.88
N GLY A 278 -12.65 1.19 -12.67
CA GLY A 278 -11.75 0.17 -12.12
C GLY A 278 -10.31 0.30 -12.64
N ASP A 279 -9.57 -0.79 -12.59
CA ASP A 279 -8.13 -0.83 -12.88
C ASP A 279 -7.77 -0.40 -14.32
N ALA A 280 -8.76 -0.35 -15.20
CA ALA A 280 -8.61 0.12 -16.57
C ALA A 280 -8.57 1.65 -16.71
N THR A 281 -8.83 2.42 -15.63
CA THR A 281 -8.92 3.88 -15.65
C THR A 281 -7.89 4.53 -14.76
N LEU A 282 -7.66 5.84 -14.96
CA LEU A 282 -6.92 6.69 -14.03
C LEU A 282 -7.90 7.34 -13.05
N SER A 283 -7.59 7.26 -11.78
CA SER A 283 -8.28 8.00 -10.72
C SER A 283 -7.56 9.32 -10.45
N VAL A 284 -8.32 10.35 -10.05
CA VAL A 284 -7.74 11.58 -9.51
C VAL A 284 -7.26 11.29 -8.08
N ASP A 285 -5.99 11.55 -7.82
CA ASP A 285 -5.41 11.48 -6.48
C ASP A 285 -5.99 12.58 -5.60
N ALA A 286 -6.44 12.23 -4.39
CA ALA A 286 -7.10 13.19 -3.50
C ALA A 286 -6.13 14.20 -2.87
N THR A 287 -4.85 13.86 -2.76
CA THR A 287 -3.81 14.70 -2.15
C THR A 287 -3.15 15.60 -3.19
N LEU A 288 -2.76 15.02 -4.33
CA LEU A 288 -1.95 15.70 -5.33
C LEU A 288 -2.76 16.27 -6.51
N GLY A 289 -4.01 15.87 -6.67
CA GLY A 289 -4.85 16.28 -7.80
C GLY A 289 -4.42 15.69 -9.15
N ILE A 290 -3.39 14.87 -9.20
CA ILE A 290 -2.90 14.24 -10.42
C ILE A 290 -3.70 12.98 -10.77
N ARG A 291 -3.65 12.58 -12.05
CA ARG A 291 -4.24 11.30 -12.48
C ARG A 291 -3.21 10.18 -12.31
N ARG A 292 -3.62 9.09 -11.65
CA ARG A 292 -2.79 7.90 -11.49
C ARG A 292 -3.62 6.61 -11.42
N PRO A 293 -3.03 5.44 -11.71
CA PRO A 293 -3.70 4.16 -11.46
C PRO A 293 -3.97 3.96 -9.96
N VAL A 294 -5.17 3.51 -9.63
CA VAL A 294 -5.55 3.08 -8.27
C VAL A 294 -6.26 1.74 -8.38
N ALA A 295 -5.48 0.67 -8.44
CA ALA A 295 -5.97 -0.70 -8.61
C ALA A 295 -6.45 -1.27 -7.27
N LEU A 296 -7.59 -0.76 -6.76
CA LEU A 296 -8.18 -1.13 -5.48
C LEU A 296 -9.68 -1.38 -5.65
N ALA A 297 -10.18 -2.43 -5.00
CA ALA A 297 -11.57 -2.86 -5.08
C ALA A 297 -12.57 -1.79 -4.58
N GLY A 298 -12.25 -1.07 -3.51
CA GLY A 298 -13.10 -0.03 -2.93
C GLY A 298 -13.44 1.09 -3.91
N PRO A 299 -12.45 1.79 -4.49
CA PRO A 299 -12.65 2.77 -5.55
C PRO A 299 -13.39 2.20 -6.77
N ALA A 300 -13.03 0.99 -7.23
CA ALA A 300 -13.68 0.34 -8.38
C ALA A 300 -15.18 0.10 -8.14
N ASN A 301 -15.54 -0.44 -7.00
CA ASN A 301 -16.95 -0.69 -6.63
C ASN A 301 -17.76 0.62 -6.55
N ARG A 302 -17.19 1.67 -5.92
CA ARG A 302 -17.84 2.99 -5.85
C ARG A 302 -18.05 3.60 -7.23
N ALA A 303 -17.03 3.55 -8.09
CA ALA A 303 -17.12 4.09 -9.45
C ALA A 303 -18.20 3.38 -10.26
N GLY A 304 -18.24 2.04 -10.27
CA GLY A 304 -19.27 1.28 -10.95
C GLY A 304 -20.70 1.66 -10.51
N ARG A 305 -20.91 1.78 -9.19
CA ARG A 305 -22.19 2.23 -8.63
C ARG A 305 -22.58 3.62 -9.13
N LEU A 306 -21.66 4.60 -9.09
CA LEU A 306 -21.93 5.99 -9.47
C LEU A 306 -22.14 6.15 -10.98
N ILE A 307 -21.47 5.33 -11.80
CA ILE A 307 -21.69 5.27 -13.25
C ILE A 307 -23.13 4.84 -13.55
N ALA A 308 -23.66 3.85 -12.87
CA ALA A 308 -25.05 3.46 -13.07
C ALA A 308 -26.03 4.58 -12.69
N ASP A 309 -25.76 5.33 -11.61
CA ASP A 309 -26.54 6.51 -11.24
C ASP A 309 -26.51 7.57 -12.37
N ASP A 310 -25.35 7.78 -13.02
CA ASP A 310 -25.18 8.72 -14.15
C ASP A 310 -25.89 8.25 -15.42
N ILE A 311 -25.81 6.96 -15.77
CA ILE A 311 -26.50 6.35 -16.94
C ILE A 311 -28.00 6.61 -16.89
N PHE A 312 -28.59 6.51 -15.70
CA PHE A 312 -30.04 6.69 -15.51
C PHE A 312 -30.43 8.15 -15.20
N GLY A 313 -29.46 9.07 -15.13
CA GLY A 313 -29.75 10.46 -14.76
C GLY A 313 -30.40 10.58 -13.38
N ALA A 314 -29.99 9.73 -12.43
CA ALA A 314 -30.62 9.64 -11.11
C ALA A 314 -30.54 10.99 -10.37
N ALA A 315 -31.64 11.37 -9.72
CA ALA A 315 -31.65 12.56 -8.87
C ALA A 315 -30.60 12.41 -7.75
N GLY A 316 -29.71 13.40 -7.62
CA GLY A 316 -28.60 13.36 -6.67
C GLY A 316 -27.40 12.49 -7.11
N ALA A 317 -27.28 12.12 -8.40
CA ALA A 317 -26.09 11.47 -8.93
C ALA A 317 -24.83 12.31 -8.61
N ARG A 318 -23.85 11.67 -7.95
CA ARG A 318 -22.61 12.33 -7.49
C ARG A 318 -21.47 12.03 -8.44
N ALA A 319 -20.47 12.91 -8.45
CA ALA A 319 -19.19 12.63 -9.06
C ALA A 319 -18.46 11.46 -8.35
N ILE A 320 -17.63 10.74 -9.08
CA ILE A 320 -16.72 9.74 -8.53
C ILE A 320 -15.67 10.50 -7.70
N PRO A 321 -15.57 10.22 -6.39
CA PRO A 321 -14.63 10.95 -5.55
C PRO A 321 -13.18 10.61 -5.91
N SER A 322 -12.29 11.60 -5.77
CA SER A 322 -10.85 11.37 -5.84
C SER A 322 -10.41 10.28 -4.85
N ALA A 323 -9.36 9.52 -5.20
CA ALA A 323 -8.91 8.39 -4.42
C ALA A 323 -7.76 8.78 -3.47
N LEU A 324 -7.85 8.38 -2.21
CA LEU A 324 -6.72 8.43 -1.26
C LEU A 324 -5.73 7.28 -1.48
N GLY A 325 -6.15 6.21 -2.13
CA GLY A 325 -5.30 5.03 -2.34
C GLY A 325 -5.05 4.25 -1.05
N THR A 326 -6.00 4.26 -0.11
CA THR A 326 -5.88 3.54 1.16
C THR A 326 -5.74 2.04 0.91
N ALA A 327 -4.63 1.46 1.39
CA ALA A 327 -4.27 0.06 1.20
C ALA A 327 -3.71 -0.54 2.49
N ILE A 328 -3.85 -1.86 2.61
CA ILE A 328 -3.41 -2.63 3.78
C ILE A 328 -2.93 -4.01 3.31
N VAL A 329 -1.92 -4.56 3.98
CA VAL A 329 -1.40 -5.91 3.75
C VAL A 329 -1.02 -6.56 5.08
N ARG A 330 -1.25 -7.87 5.18
CA ARG A 330 -0.77 -8.72 6.27
C ARG A 330 0.54 -9.41 5.85
N ILE A 331 1.47 -9.56 6.79
CA ILE A 331 2.72 -10.32 6.66
C ILE A 331 2.89 -11.10 7.96
N GLY A 332 2.43 -12.34 8.01
CA GLY A 332 2.36 -13.09 9.26
C GLY A 332 1.50 -12.38 10.31
N GLU A 333 2.13 -11.93 11.39
CA GLU A 333 1.46 -11.14 12.45
C GLU A 333 1.57 -9.62 12.23
N LEU A 334 2.39 -9.19 11.29
CA LEU A 334 2.57 -7.78 10.98
C LEU A 334 1.47 -7.30 10.02
N THR A 335 0.96 -6.11 10.27
CA THR A 335 0.11 -5.35 9.35
C THR A 335 0.84 -4.11 8.88
N VAL A 336 0.81 -3.83 7.58
CA VAL A 336 1.32 -2.58 6.99
C VAL A 336 0.19 -1.92 6.20
N ALA A 337 -0.04 -0.63 6.44
CA ALA A 337 -1.11 0.09 5.76
C ALA A 337 -0.71 1.53 5.43
N SER A 338 -1.36 2.10 4.42
CA SER A 338 -1.09 3.46 3.94
C SER A 338 -2.35 4.15 3.43
N THR A 339 -2.34 5.49 3.44
CA THR A 339 -3.35 6.36 2.83
C THR A 339 -2.71 7.67 2.38
N GLY A 340 -3.14 8.24 1.25
CA GLY A 340 -2.61 9.48 0.69
C GLY A 340 -1.26 9.31 -0.03
N ALA A 341 -0.49 10.39 -0.10
CA ALA A 341 0.80 10.45 -0.77
C ALA A 341 1.95 9.96 0.12
N ASN A 342 2.94 9.31 -0.47
CA ASN A 342 4.20 9.01 0.21
C ASN A 342 5.23 10.13 -0.08
N ARG A 343 6.40 10.04 0.56
CA ARG A 343 7.51 11.00 0.42
C ARG A 343 7.92 11.18 -1.04
N ASP A 344 8.08 10.10 -1.79
CA ASP A 344 8.52 10.15 -3.19
C ASP A 344 7.48 10.84 -4.08
N ASP A 345 6.19 10.58 -3.87
CA ASP A 345 5.10 11.28 -4.57
C ASP A 345 5.14 12.80 -4.29
N LEU A 346 5.35 13.20 -3.02
CA LEU A 346 5.42 14.60 -2.62
C LEU A 346 6.65 15.31 -3.19
N VAL A 347 7.81 14.67 -3.14
CA VAL A 347 9.06 15.18 -3.73
C VAL A 347 8.91 15.33 -5.24
N ALA A 348 8.40 14.31 -5.93
CA ALA A 348 8.18 14.34 -7.38
C ALA A 348 7.17 15.43 -7.81
N ALA A 349 6.19 15.72 -6.95
CA ALA A 349 5.20 16.78 -7.18
C ALA A 349 5.70 18.18 -6.76
N GLY A 350 6.86 18.28 -6.11
CA GLY A 350 7.39 19.55 -5.58
C GLY A 350 6.55 20.14 -4.44
N VAL A 351 5.81 19.28 -3.70
CA VAL A 351 4.97 19.71 -2.57
C VAL A 351 5.84 19.73 -1.30
N PRO A 352 5.97 20.92 -0.64
CA PRO A 352 6.66 20.98 0.65
C PRO A 352 5.92 20.21 1.72
N PHE A 353 6.65 19.49 2.56
CA PHE A 353 6.06 18.72 3.65
C PHE A 353 7.02 18.58 4.83
N ARG A 354 6.44 18.24 5.99
CA ARG A 354 7.12 17.83 7.21
C ARG A 354 6.69 16.42 7.56
N THR A 355 7.63 15.61 8.04
CA THR A 355 7.34 14.22 8.44
C THR A 355 7.31 14.10 9.95
N VAL A 356 6.31 13.42 10.47
CA VAL A 356 6.19 13.06 11.88
C VAL A 356 6.27 11.55 12.02
N HIS A 357 7.20 11.08 12.84
CA HIS A 357 7.35 9.66 13.19
C HIS A 357 6.91 9.44 14.64
N LEU A 358 6.09 8.43 14.87
CA LEU A 358 5.63 8.05 16.20
C LEU A 358 5.68 6.52 16.38
N HIS A 359 5.95 6.08 17.61
CA HIS A 359 5.99 4.65 17.97
C HIS A 359 5.21 4.38 19.28
N PRO A 360 3.93 4.81 19.38
CA PRO A 360 3.12 4.47 20.55
C PRO A 360 2.74 3.00 20.54
N ASN A 361 2.34 2.47 21.69
CA ASN A 361 1.70 1.16 21.73
C ASN A 361 0.28 1.22 21.15
N GLN A 362 -0.21 0.10 20.59
CA GLN A 362 -1.56 0.00 20.06
C GLN A 362 -2.65 0.12 21.14
N HIS A 363 -2.34 -0.26 22.39
CA HIS A 363 -3.19 -0.09 23.57
C HIS A 363 -2.36 0.28 24.82
N ALA A 364 -3.00 0.37 25.97
CA ALA A 364 -2.34 0.76 27.22
C ALA A 364 -1.16 -0.15 27.56
N GLY A 365 0.04 0.44 27.72
CA GLY A 365 1.28 -0.30 27.90
C GLY A 365 1.36 -1.16 29.17
N TYR A 366 0.48 -0.91 30.16
CA TYR A 366 0.35 -1.74 31.35
C TYR A 366 -0.57 -2.96 31.16
N PHE A 367 -1.31 -3.01 30.04
CA PHE A 367 -2.16 -4.15 29.70
C PHE A 367 -1.34 -5.18 28.90
N PRO A 368 -1.51 -6.50 29.17
CA PRO A 368 -0.72 -7.54 28.51
C PRO A 368 -0.86 -7.52 26.99
N GLY A 369 0.23 -7.82 26.28
CA GLY A 369 0.25 -7.90 24.82
C GLY A 369 0.47 -6.56 24.11
N ALA A 370 0.83 -5.49 24.83
CA ALA A 370 1.12 -4.20 24.22
C ALA A 370 2.30 -4.29 23.24
N SER A 371 2.09 -3.85 22.00
CA SER A 371 3.10 -3.77 20.96
C SER A 371 3.07 -2.40 20.27
N ALA A 372 4.18 -2.00 19.67
CA ALA A 372 4.28 -0.71 19.03
C ALA A 372 3.48 -0.66 17.71
N VAL A 373 2.86 0.49 17.44
CA VAL A 373 2.42 0.92 16.12
C VAL A 373 3.41 1.98 15.64
N HIS A 374 4.12 1.68 14.58
CA HIS A 374 5.00 2.63 13.91
C HIS A 374 4.16 3.46 12.93
N LEU A 375 4.14 4.77 13.10
CA LEU A 375 3.34 5.69 12.31
C LEU A 375 4.24 6.74 11.68
N VAL A 376 4.10 6.94 10.36
CA VAL A 376 4.77 7.98 9.57
C VAL A 376 3.69 8.81 8.90
N VAL A 377 3.71 10.13 9.13
CA VAL A 377 2.70 11.04 8.58
C VAL A 377 3.37 12.27 7.98
N HIS A 378 2.93 12.63 6.79
CA HIS A 378 3.34 13.85 6.09
C HIS A 378 2.27 14.92 6.22
N ILE A 379 2.66 16.11 6.61
CA ILE A 379 1.80 17.29 6.71
C ILE A 379 2.44 18.47 5.98
N ASP A 380 1.63 19.38 5.43
CA ASP A 380 2.13 20.65 4.92
C ASP A 380 2.30 21.71 6.04
N ASP A 381 2.74 22.92 5.67
CA ASP A 381 2.94 24.02 6.62
C ASP A 381 1.62 24.57 7.20
N ASP A 382 0.50 24.25 6.58
CA ASP A 382 -0.83 24.58 7.09
C ASP A 382 -1.41 23.47 7.99
N GLY A 383 -0.77 22.33 8.09
CA GLY A 383 -1.22 21.17 8.85
C GLY A 383 -2.17 20.24 8.08
N THR A 384 -2.33 20.41 6.77
CA THR A 384 -3.05 19.45 5.93
C THR A 384 -2.35 18.10 5.97
N ILE A 385 -3.09 17.02 6.19
CA ILE A 385 -2.53 15.67 6.17
C ILE A 385 -2.40 15.23 4.72
N LEU A 386 -1.16 15.10 4.26
CA LEU A 386 -0.84 14.73 2.87
C LEU A 386 -0.80 13.22 2.67
N GLY A 387 -0.40 12.48 3.69
CA GLY A 387 -0.37 11.03 3.68
C GLY A 387 0.03 10.45 5.01
N ALA A 388 -0.37 9.21 5.26
CA ALA A 388 -0.08 8.49 6.48
C ALA A 388 0.18 7.01 6.19
N GLN A 389 1.13 6.44 6.90
CA GLN A 389 1.50 5.03 6.81
C GLN A 389 1.73 4.47 8.20
N ALA A 390 1.39 3.21 8.39
CA ALA A 390 1.60 2.55 9.67
C ALA A 390 2.02 1.09 9.49
N ALA A 391 2.84 0.61 10.44
CA ALA A 391 3.19 -0.80 10.57
C ALA A 391 3.10 -1.22 12.05
N GLY A 392 2.64 -2.45 12.30
CA GLY A 392 2.49 -2.99 13.65
C GLY A 392 1.71 -4.29 13.64
N ARG A 393 1.66 -4.97 14.78
CA ARG A 393 0.93 -6.25 14.88
C ARG A 393 -0.58 -6.07 15.01
N GLU A 394 -1.02 -5.07 15.75
CA GLU A 394 -2.42 -4.80 16.00
C GLU A 394 -2.75 -3.31 15.89
N GLY A 395 -3.99 -2.98 15.53
CA GLY A 395 -4.55 -1.62 15.56
C GLY A 395 -4.00 -0.67 14.49
N VAL A 396 -3.29 -1.17 13.48
CA VAL A 396 -2.84 -0.41 12.31
C VAL A 396 -4.03 0.01 11.46
N ASP A 397 -4.92 -0.93 11.16
CA ASP A 397 -6.17 -0.75 10.42
C ASP A 397 -7.02 0.39 11.00
N LYS A 398 -7.27 0.34 12.32
CA LYS A 398 -8.02 1.38 13.04
C LYS A 398 -7.43 2.78 12.83
N ARG A 399 -6.10 2.93 12.95
CA ARG A 399 -5.44 4.24 12.86
C ARG A 399 -5.42 4.77 11.43
N ILE A 400 -5.15 3.91 10.47
CA ILE A 400 -5.18 4.31 9.05
C ILE A 400 -6.60 4.66 8.61
N ASP A 401 -7.64 3.95 9.05
CA ASP A 401 -9.03 4.28 8.73
C ASP A 401 -9.45 5.63 9.34
N VAL A 402 -9.05 5.90 10.57
CA VAL A 402 -9.31 7.22 11.20
C VAL A 402 -8.60 8.34 10.43
N LEU A 403 -7.32 8.14 10.05
CA LEU A 403 -6.56 9.13 9.28
C LEU A 403 -7.13 9.32 7.87
N ALA A 404 -7.49 8.25 7.17
CA ALA A 404 -8.16 8.32 5.86
C ALA A 404 -9.51 9.06 5.94
N THR A 405 -10.25 8.84 7.04
CA THR A 405 -11.51 9.55 7.29
C THR A 405 -11.26 11.03 7.58
N ALA A 406 -10.27 11.37 8.40
CA ALA A 406 -9.86 12.73 8.69
C ALA A 406 -9.44 13.48 7.40
N MET A 407 -8.58 12.86 6.58
CA MET A 407 -8.17 13.40 5.28
C MET A 407 -9.37 13.63 4.36
N ARG A 408 -10.29 12.68 4.28
CA ARG A 408 -11.51 12.79 3.46
C ARG A 408 -12.44 13.89 3.95
N ALA A 409 -12.50 14.12 5.26
CA ALA A 409 -13.28 15.18 5.89
C ALA A 409 -12.60 16.57 5.82
N GLY A 410 -11.33 16.63 5.38
CA GLY A 410 -10.56 17.88 5.33
C GLY A 410 -10.10 18.36 6.70
N LEU A 411 -9.99 17.45 7.70
CA LEU A 411 -9.39 17.77 8.99
C LEU A 411 -7.90 18.00 8.83
N ARG A 412 -7.38 18.94 9.61
CA ARG A 412 -5.95 19.24 9.72
C ARG A 412 -5.34 18.38 10.84
N ALA A 413 -4.04 18.20 10.79
CA ALA A 413 -3.36 17.40 11.81
C ALA A 413 -3.59 17.89 13.26
N PRO A 414 -3.62 19.19 13.58
CA PRO A 414 -4.00 19.66 14.92
C PRO A 414 -5.42 19.27 15.35
N ASP A 415 -6.39 19.18 14.40
CA ASP A 415 -7.78 18.83 14.74
C ASP A 415 -7.90 17.39 15.28
N LEU A 416 -6.89 16.55 15.02
CA LEU A 416 -6.83 15.17 15.53
C LEU A 416 -6.73 15.10 17.06
N ILE A 417 -6.33 16.18 17.73
CA ILE A 417 -6.26 16.27 19.20
C ILE A 417 -7.64 16.07 19.81
N ASP A 418 -8.64 16.64 19.17
CA ASP A 418 -10.02 16.75 19.67
C ASP A 418 -10.88 15.55 19.27
N LEU A 419 -10.33 14.57 18.54
CA LEU A 419 -11.06 13.36 18.18
C LEU A 419 -11.36 12.52 19.43
N ASP A 420 -12.64 12.30 19.68
CA ASP A 420 -13.13 11.46 20.78
C ASP A 420 -13.12 9.98 20.34
N LEU A 421 -11.96 9.35 20.47
CA LEU A 421 -11.73 7.98 20.05
C LEU A 421 -12.05 6.98 21.16
N ALA A 422 -12.66 5.84 20.80
CA ALA A 422 -13.03 4.80 21.76
C ALA A 422 -11.79 4.26 22.50
N TYR A 423 -11.85 4.30 23.83
CA TYR A 423 -10.79 3.86 24.72
C TYR A 423 -11.29 2.91 25.81
N ALA A 424 -10.58 1.83 25.95
CA ALA A 424 -10.43 1.01 27.15
C ALA A 424 -9.07 0.31 27.04
N PRO A 425 -8.44 -0.13 28.17
CA PRO A 425 -7.09 -0.67 28.15
C PRO A 425 -6.77 -1.74 27.11
N PRO A 426 -7.69 -2.68 26.75
CA PRO A 426 -7.43 -3.67 25.70
C PRO A 426 -7.51 -3.13 24.26
N TYR A 427 -8.09 -1.94 24.05
CA TYR A 427 -8.41 -1.44 22.70
C TYR A 427 -7.59 -0.22 22.25
N GLY A 428 -6.99 0.50 23.18
CA GLY A 428 -6.27 1.73 22.87
C GLY A 428 -5.56 2.34 24.06
N GLN A 429 -5.18 3.60 23.90
CA GLN A 429 -4.66 4.44 24.96
C GLN A 429 -5.56 5.67 25.14
N ALA A 430 -5.57 6.27 26.33
CA ALA A 430 -6.29 7.52 26.57
C ALA A 430 -5.82 8.68 25.68
N LYS A 431 -4.56 8.62 25.23
CA LYS A 431 -4.00 9.43 24.14
C LYS A 431 -3.67 8.47 23.00
N ASP A 432 -4.63 8.24 22.11
CA ASP A 432 -4.41 7.36 20.97
C ASP A 432 -3.27 7.89 20.08
N ALA A 433 -2.67 7.01 19.28
CA ALA A 433 -1.63 7.38 18.31
C ALA A 433 -2.05 8.56 17.42
N VAL A 434 -3.32 8.61 17.04
CA VAL A 434 -3.89 9.69 16.21
C VAL A 434 -3.96 11.01 16.99
N ASN A 435 -4.38 10.99 18.26
CA ASN A 435 -4.37 12.20 19.11
C ASN A 435 -2.93 12.67 19.37
N LEU A 436 -1.99 11.73 19.61
CA LEU A 436 -0.56 12.07 19.79
C LEU A 436 0.03 12.72 18.54
N LEU A 437 -0.33 12.24 17.35
CA LEU A 437 0.04 12.86 16.09
C LEU A 437 -0.41 14.33 16.04
N GLY A 438 -1.67 14.59 16.37
CA GLY A 438 -2.20 15.95 16.44
C GLY A 438 -1.40 16.85 17.38
N MET A 439 -1.06 16.37 18.58
CA MET A 439 -0.26 17.11 19.57
C MET A 439 1.15 17.42 19.07
N VAL A 440 1.81 16.49 18.38
CA VAL A 440 3.14 16.71 17.80
C VAL A 440 3.05 17.69 16.64
N ALA A 441 2.07 17.55 15.76
CA ALA A 441 1.84 18.45 14.62
C ALA A 441 1.56 19.89 15.09
N GLU A 442 0.72 20.08 16.09
CA GLU A 442 0.46 21.39 16.69
C GLU A 442 1.74 22.06 17.21
N ASN A 443 2.58 21.31 17.94
CA ASN A 443 3.85 21.84 18.44
C ASN A 443 4.82 22.18 17.31
N LEU A 444 4.85 21.38 16.24
CA LEU A 444 5.71 21.59 15.07
C LEU A 444 5.27 22.84 14.28
N LEU A 445 3.98 22.98 14.00
CA LEU A 445 3.41 24.10 13.25
C LEU A 445 3.53 25.42 14.04
N ALA A 446 3.37 25.38 15.35
CA ALA A 446 3.53 26.54 16.22
C ALA A 446 5.00 26.90 16.51
N GLY A 447 5.99 26.22 15.91
CA GLY A 447 7.41 26.44 16.16
C GLY A 447 7.87 26.07 17.57
N ARG A 448 7.03 25.37 18.34
CA ARG A 448 7.34 24.88 19.70
C ARG A 448 8.17 23.60 19.70
N LEU A 449 8.34 22.97 18.51
CA LEU A 449 9.18 21.79 18.27
C LEU A 449 9.88 21.98 16.92
N ARG A 450 11.19 21.69 16.87
CA ARG A 450 11.94 21.55 15.63
C ARG A 450 12.48 20.12 15.57
N LEU A 451 12.31 19.47 14.43
CA LEU A 451 12.76 18.09 14.21
C LEU A 451 14.05 18.06 13.38
N TRP A 452 14.84 17.04 13.59
CA TRP A 452 15.83 16.52 12.68
C TRP A 452 15.50 15.04 12.38
N TYR A 453 16.05 14.48 11.32
CA TYR A 453 15.62 13.20 10.78
C TYR A 453 16.76 12.18 10.69
N ALA A 454 16.41 10.90 10.63
CA ALA A 454 17.37 9.79 10.64
C ALA A 454 18.41 9.89 9.51
N GLN A 455 18.01 10.34 8.30
CA GLN A 455 18.94 10.53 7.18
C GLN A 455 20.05 11.56 7.46
N GLU A 456 19.83 12.49 8.39
CA GLU A 456 20.80 13.50 8.79
C GLU A 456 21.83 12.98 9.80
N ALA A 457 21.70 11.72 10.26
CA ALA A 457 22.60 11.14 11.27
C ALA A 457 24.03 10.92 10.75
N THR A 458 24.18 10.83 9.43
CA THR A 458 25.48 10.66 8.75
C THR A 458 25.97 11.93 8.07
N ASP A 459 25.27 13.07 8.25
CA ASP A 459 25.70 14.36 7.72
C ASP A 459 26.95 14.83 8.45
N ASP A 460 27.89 15.43 7.70
CA ASP A 460 29.10 16.06 8.26
C ASP A 460 28.75 17.45 8.86
N ALA A 461 27.77 17.47 9.76
CA ALA A 461 27.29 18.69 10.39
C ALA A 461 28.00 18.95 11.71
N ASP A 462 28.47 20.20 11.93
CA ASP A 462 29.06 20.62 13.19
C ASP A 462 28.01 20.81 14.28
N VAL A 463 27.57 19.72 14.86
CA VAL A 463 26.51 19.66 15.88
C VAL A 463 26.96 18.80 17.07
N LEU A 464 26.38 19.04 18.24
CA LEU A 464 26.46 18.10 19.36
C LEU A 464 25.27 17.16 19.32
N VAL A 465 25.49 15.86 19.25
CA VAL A 465 24.42 14.88 19.49
C VAL A 465 24.29 14.63 20.99
N LEU A 466 23.10 14.85 21.54
CA LEU A 466 22.76 14.59 22.93
C LEU A 466 21.77 13.43 23.02
N ASP A 467 22.22 12.28 23.52
CA ASP A 467 21.35 11.13 23.77
C ASP A 467 20.84 11.17 25.22
N VAL A 468 19.53 11.30 25.37
CA VAL A 468 18.90 11.44 26.69
C VAL A 468 18.27 10.13 27.19
N ARG A 469 18.70 9.01 26.64
CA ARG A 469 18.36 7.67 27.15
C ARG A 469 19.14 7.35 28.43
N ARG A 470 18.73 6.29 29.10
CA ARG A 470 19.52 5.77 30.23
C ARG A 470 20.87 5.23 29.73
N ALA A 471 21.83 5.13 30.65
CA ALA A 471 23.17 4.66 30.33
C ALA A 471 23.19 3.24 29.72
N ASP A 472 22.34 2.34 30.21
CA ASP A 472 22.20 0.99 29.68
C ASP A 472 21.66 0.97 28.23
N GLU A 473 20.69 1.83 27.91
CA GLU A 473 20.17 2.00 26.57
C GLU A 473 21.22 2.63 25.63
N PHE A 474 22.01 3.57 26.13
CA PHE A 474 23.11 4.19 25.38
C PHE A 474 24.19 3.18 25.05
N ALA A 475 24.60 2.36 26.03
CA ALA A 475 25.62 1.33 25.87
C ALA A 475 25.21 0.25 24.84
N SER A 476 23.91 0.04 24.61
CA SER A 476 23.41 -0.92 23.61
C SER A 476 23.53 -0.44 22.15
N GLY A 477 24.00 0.79 21.93
CA GLY A 477 24.21 1.40 20.63
C GLY A 477 23.76 2.87 20.60
N HIS A 478 24.67 3.75 20.14
CA HIS A 478 24.48 5.20 20.08
C HIS A 478 25.21 5.79 18.87
N LEU A 479 24.93 7.04 18.51
CA LEU A 479 25.66 7.74 17.44
C LEU A 479 27.08 8.05 17.92
N PRO A 480 28.12 7.89 17.08
CA PRO A 480 29.48 8.21 17.42
C PRO A 480 29.65 9.64 17.94
N GLY A 481 30.38 9.80 19.03
CA GLY A 481 30.63 11.11 19.65
C GLY A 481 29.42 11.72 20.38
N ALA A 482 28.30 11.00 20.53
CA ALA A 482 27.16 11.49 21.27
C ALA A 482 27.45 11.60 22.77
N LEU A 483 27.02 12.73 23.36
CA LEU A 483 27.01 12.92 24.81
C LEU A 483 25.77 12.23 25.42
N ASN A 484 25.98 11.39 26.44
CA ASN A 484 24.86 10.78 27.16
C ASN A 484 24.56 11.52 28.47
N ILE A 485 23.37 12.09 28.54
CA ILE A 485 22.80 12.65 29.78
C ILE A 485 21.33 12.22 29.87
N PRO A 486 20.98 11.30 30.76
CA PRO A 486 19.59 10.89 30.94
C PRO A 486 18.66 12.09 31.15
N HIS A 487 17.50 12.09 30.49
CA HIS A 487 16.56 13.24 30.52
C HIS A 487 16.17 13.67 31.95
N THR A 488 16.20 12.77 32.90
CA THR A 488 15.93 13.03 34.34
C THR A 488 17.04 13.85 35.01
N GLU A 489 18.27 13.77 34.51
CA GLU A 489 19.45 14.47 35.04
C GLU A 489 19.73 15.79 34.31
N LEU A 490 19.18 15.98 33.12
CA LEU A 490 19.52 17.07 32.20
C LEU A 490 19.43 18.46 32.83
N ARG A 491 18.39 18.71 33.67
CA ARG A 491 18.21 20.01 34.31
C ARG A 491 19.36 20.39 35.25
N GLY A 492 20.01 19.40 35.90
CA GLY A 492 21.16 19.59 36.78
C GLY A 492 22.52 19.63 36.04
N ARG A 493 22.53 19.26 34.73
CA ARG A 493 23.74 19.11 33.94
C ARG A 493 23.78 20.00 32.68
N LEU A 494 23.03 21.13 32.67
CA LEU A 494 22.95 22.04 31.53
C LEU A 494 24.30 22.68 31.22
N ASP A 495 25.16 22.96 32.22
CA ASP A 495 26.48 23.54 32.01
C ASP A 495 27.41 22.56 31.30
N GLU A 496 27.29 21.27 31.54
CA GLU A 496 28.00 20.23 30.80
C GLU A 496 27.57 20.22 29.31
N VAL A 497 26.28 20.34 29.05
CA VAL A 497 25.79 20.45 27.66
C VAL A 497 26.34 21.71 26.98
N ARG A 498 26.33 22.86 27.66
CA ARG A 498 26.88 24.10 27.10
C ARG A 498 28.37 23.98 26.79
N ALA A 499 29.13 23.39 27.71
CA ALA A 499 30.58 23.16 27.54
C ALA A 499 30.87 22.22 26.35
N ALA A 500 30.13 21.11 26.27
CA ALA A 500 30.29 20.15 25.18
C ALA A 500 29.80 20.70 23.82
N ALA A 501 28.72 21.46 23.79
CA ALA A 501 28.23 22.11 22.58
C ALA A 501 29.19 23.19 22.06
N ALA A 502 29.86 23.93 22.95
CA ALA A 502 30.81 24.99 22.58
C ALA A 502 30.22 25.99 21.55
N GLY A 503 28.91 26.30 21.66
CA GLY A 503 28.18 27.17 20.73
C GLY A 503 27.54 26.47 19.53
N ARG A 504 27.81 25.21 19.32
CA ARG A 504 27.17 24.40 18.24
C ARG A 504 25.72 24.11 18.55
N PRO A 505 24.85 23.92 17.54
CA PRO A 505 23.50 23.41 17.72
C PRO A 505 23.48 22.00 18.32
N VAL A 506 22.42 21.67 19.06
CA VAL A 506 22.27 20.37 19.73
C VAL A 506 21.19 19.54 19.05
N ARG A 507 21.56 18.35 18.57
CA ARG A 507 20.64 17.33 18.08
C ARG A 507 20.30 16.35 19.20
N VAL A 508 19.08 16.45 19.75
CA VAL A 508 18.63 15.60 20.86
C VAL A 508 17.99 14.33 20.34
N MET A 509 18.30 13.19 20.95
CA MET A 509 17.68 11.92 20.63
C MET A 509 17.29 11.11 21.87
N CYS A 510 16.31 10.23 21.71
CA CYS A 510 15.95 9.20 22.68
C CYS A 510 15.45 7.93 21.99
N ALA A 511 14.69 7.06 22.67
CA ALA A 511 14.19 5.82 22.05
C ALA A 511 13.12 6.08 20.95
N ALA A 512 12.11 6.92 21.25
CA ALA A 512 10.91 7.05 20.41
C ALA A 512 10.35 8.49 20.33
N GLY A 513 11.16 9.52 20.64
CA GLY A 513 10.79 10.94 20.49
C GLY A 513 10.23 11.61 21.76
N VAL A 514 9.64 10.88 22.72
CA VAL A 514 8.98 11.48 23.90
C VAL A 514 9.99 12.16 24.84
N ARG A 515 11.03 11.44 25.29
CA ARG A 515 12.05 11.95 26.21
C ARG A 515 12.89 13.06 25.56
N SER A 516 13.21 12.93 24.26
CA SER A 516 13.93 13.96 23.51
C SER A 516 13.12 15.24 23.33
N ASN A 517 11.78 15.17 23.21
CA ASN A 517 10.96 16.36 23.19
C ASN A 517 10.96 17.09 24.55
N ILE A 518 10.92 16.35 25.68
CA ILE A 518 11.08 16.94 27.01
C ILE A 518 12.45 17.64 27.13
N ALA A 519 13.51 16.95 26.74
CA ALA A 519 14.88 17.50 26.76
C ALA A 519 15.02 18.72 25.84
N TYR A 520 14.49 18.66 24.62
CA TYR A 520 14.42 19.79 23.68
C TYR A 520 13.80 21.04 24.36
N ARG A 521 12.66 20.87 25.04
CA ARG A 521 12.00 22.00 25.75
C ARG A 521 12.87 22.56 26.88
N VAL A 522 13.59 21.70 27.60
CA VAL A 522 14.53 22.14 28.63
C VAL A 522 15.67 22.94 28.03
N LEU A 523 16.27 22.47 26.93
CA LEU A 523 17.40 23.14 26.28
C LEU A 523 16.98 24.49 25.70
N VAL A 524 15.93 24.54 24.89
CA VAL A 524 15.44 25.78 24.27
C VAL A 524 15.00 26.81 25.32
N GLY A 525 14.32 26.36 26.40
CA GLY A 525 13.95 27.23 27.53
C GLY A 525 15.15 27.81 28.29
N ASN A 526 16.35 27.25 28.11
CA ASN A 526 17.60 27.74 28.68
C ASN A 526 18.54 28.39 27.62
N GLY A 527 18.00 28.76 26.46
CA GLY A 527 18.73 29.47 25.40
C GLY A 527 19.71 28.62 24.60
N ILE A 528 19.60 27.29 24.66
CA ILE A 528 20.42 26.35 23.87
C ILE A 528 19.67 26.04 22.58
N ASP A 529 20.29 26.30 21.42
CA ASP A 529 19.73 25.93 20.13
C ASP A 529 19.68 24.41 19.98
N ALA A 530 18.47 23.84 19.80
CA ALA A 530 18.29 22.40 19.75
C ALA A 530 17.24 21.97 18.72
N THR A 531 17.31 20.70 18.29
CA THR A 531 16.33 19.97 17.50
C THR A 531 16.14 18.57 18.08
N SER A 532 14.96 17.95 17.88
CA SER A 532 14.65 16.61 18.41
C SER A 532 14.56 15.60 17.27
N LEU A 533 15.14 14.40 17.41
CA LEU A 533 15.04 13.34 16.42
C LEU A 533 13.59 12.86 16.28
N SER A 534 13.04 12.96 15.08
CA SER A 534 11.73 12.45 14.75
C SER A 534 11.70 10.91 14.95
N GLY A 535 10.84 10.42 15.87
CA GLY A 535 10.72 9.00 16.18
C GLY A 535 11.90 8.35 16.93
N GLY A 536 12.95 9.11 17.23
CA GLY A 536 14.11 8.63 18.01
C GLY A 536 14.92 7.53 17.33
N ILE A 537 15.72 6.78 18.13
CA ILE A 537 16.60 5.73 17.60
C ILE A 537 15.84 4.58 16.94
N GLN A 538 14.56 4.38 17.26
CA GLN A 538 13.73 3.39 16.57
C GLN A 538 13.62 3.73 15.08
N THR A 539 13.25 4.97 14.75
CA THR A 539 13.21 5.41 13.34
C THR A 539 14.59 5.37 12.70
N LEU A 540 15.66 5.74 13.44
CA LEU A 540 17.01 5.67 12.91
C LEU A 540 17.39 4.23 12.53
N ARG A 541 17.15 3.26 13.39
CA ARG A 541 17.40 1.84 13.09
C ARG A 541 16.58 1.34 11.91
N GLN A 542 15.31 1.71 11.83
CA GLN A 542 14.43 1.38 10.72
C GLN A 542 14.89 2.02 9.40
N TRP A 543 15.40 3.26 9.44
CA TRP A 543 15.91 3.96 8.27
C TRP A 543 17.16 3.30 7.69
N PHE A 544 18.12 2.94 8.54
CA PHE A 544 19.37 2.31 8.11
C PHE A 544 19.24 0.79 7.93
N GLY A 545 18.26 0.15 8.55
CA GLY A 545 18.04 -1.29 8.44
C GLY A 545 19.29 -2.09 8.83
N PRO A 546 19.76 -3.01 7.98
CA PRO A 546 20.97 -3.80 8.23
C PRO A 546 22.24 -2.98 8.41
N ASP A 547 22.29 -1.77 7.87
CA ASP A 547 23.43 -0.86 8.00
C ASP A 547 23.42 -0.04 9.31
N ALA A 548 22.40 -0.19 10.14
CA ALA A 548 22.28 0.56 11.40
C ALA A 548 23.49 0.35 12.33
N ASP A 549 24.09 -0.83 12.35
CA ASP A 549 25.27 -1.15 13.16
C ASP A 549 26.56 -0.52 12.61
N GLN A 550 26.56 -0.02 11.36
CA GLN A 550 27.66 0.78 10.79
C GLN A 550 27.54 2.26 11.20
N VAL A 551 26.32 2.72 11.50
CA VAL A 551 26.03 4.11 11.91
C VAL A 551 26.05 4.26 13.42
N LEU A 552 25.70 3.22 14.16
CA LEU A 552 25.71 3.17 15.61
C LEU A 552 26.99 2.50 16.12
N THR A 553 27.47 2.95 17.26
CA THR A 553 28.61 2.35 17.95
C THR A 553 28.24 1.92 19.36
N THR A 554 28.96 0.94 19.89
CA THR A 554 28.97 0.57 21.31
C THR A 554 30.29 0.99 21.98
N GLU A 555 31.22 1.57 21.21
CA GLU A 555 32.52 2.03 21.72
C GLU A 555 32.42 3.40 22.40
N GLY A 556 33.26 3.66 23.38
CA GLY A 556 33.33 4.95 24.07
C GLY A 556 32.50 5.04 25.34
N VAL A 557 31.92 3.96 25.83
CA VAL A 557 31.29 3.89 27.16
C VAL A 557 32.43 3.73 28.20
N HIS A 558 33.15 4.83 28.47
CA HIS A 558 34.03 4.86 29.65
C HIS A 558 33.13 5.06 30.89
N ALA A 559 33.19 4.08 31.80
CA ALA A 559 32.48 4.04 33.08
C ALA A 559 32.88 5.20 34.00
#